data_b88a293fd1a9673023a568a587603e97
#
_entry.id   b88a293fd1a9673023a568a587603e97
#
_cell.length_a   1.000
_cell.length_b   1.000
_cell.length_c   1.000
_cell.angle_alpha   90.00
_cell.angle_beta   90.00
_cell.angle_gamma   90.00
#
_symmetry.space_group_name_H-M   'P 1'
#
loop_
_entity.id
_entity.type
_entity.pdbx_description
1 polymer ?
#
loop_
_entity_poly.entity_id
_entity_poly.type
_entity_poly.pdbx_seq_one_letter_code
_entity_poly.pdbx_strand_id
1 'polypeptide(L)'
;MIPRRRNLRLWAGLVVSLSVALLAGRLVEGHAVLKETSPAANSTVAGPDVAIQLKFNSRIDPSRSKLQLLLPDNTTAPLAVDKKASPDTLVSKATGLKPGAYKIQWQVLAPDGHITRGEIPFTVKGS
;
A
#
# COMPACT_ATOMS: atom_id res chain seq x y z
N MET A 1 -61.28 8.41 -8.18
CA MET A 1 -60.92 9.77 -7.93
C MET A 1 -59.89 9.79 -6.81
N ILE A 2 -58.68 10.23 -7.06
CA ILE A 2 -57.54 10.43 -6.18
C ILE A 2 -56.63 9.19 -5.96
N PRO A 3 -55.85 8.83 -6.93
CA PRO A 3 -54.64 8.01 -6.67
C PRO A 3 -53.31 8.81 -6.77
N ARG A 4 -53.35 10.16 -6.82
CA ARG A 4 -52.12 10.93 -7.05
C ARG A 4 -51.24 11.17 -5.84
N ARG A 5 -51.64 10.82 -4.64
CA ARG A 5 -50.86 11.07 -3.41
C ARG A 5 -49.92 9.91 -3.02
N ARG A 6 -50.07 8.72 -3.62
CA ARG A 6 -49.23 7.57 -3.30
C ARG A 6 -47.84 7.59 -3.93
N ASN A 7 -47.70 8.28 -5.06
CA ASN A 7 -46.42 8.22 -5.81
C ASN A 7 -45.36 9.18 -5.30
N LEU A 8 -45.73 10.27 -4.62
CA LEU A 8 -44.77 11.25 -4.10
C LEU A 8 -43.95 10.72 -2.91
N ARG A 9 -44.50 9.81 -2.12
CA ARG A 9 -43.80 9.24 -0.96
C ARG A 9 -42.74 8.19 -1.36
N LEU A 10 -42.95 7.50 -2.45
CA LEU A 10 -42.01 6.51 -2.98
C LEU A 10 -40.76 7.15 -3.60
N TRP A 11 -40.92 8.33 -4.23
CA TRP A 11 -39.81 9.05 -4.84
C TRP A 11 -38.90 9.73 -3.80
N ALA A 12 -39.46 10.24 -2.71
CA ALA A 12 -38.67 10.82 -1.62
C ALA A 12 -37.78 9.78 -0.92
N GLY A 13 -38.27 8.55 -0.76
CA GLY A 13 -37.49 7.46 -0.18
C GLY A 13 -36.31 7.01 -1.05
N LEU A 14 -36.49 7.02 -2.38
CA LEU A 14 -35.44 6.63 -3.31
C LEU A 14 -34.29 7.64 -3.35
N VAL A 15 -34.60 8.94 -3.30
CA VAL A 15 -33.59 10.00 -3.30
C VAL A 15 -32.73 9.99 -2.03
N VAL A 16 -33.33 9.71 -0.88
CA VAL A 16 -32.62 9.61 0.39
C VAL A 16 -31.68 8.40 0.41
N SER A 17 -32.12 7.26 -0.11
CA SER A 17 -31.28 6.07 -0.23
C SER A 17 -30.04 6.28 -1.10
N LEU A 18 -30.20 6.98 -2.20
CA LEU A 18 -29.09 7.27 -3.13
C LEU A 18 -28.07 8.22 -2.50
N SER A 19 -28.52 9.20 -1.72
CA SER A 19 -27.64 10.15 -1.04
C SER A 19 -26.80 9.49 0.04
N VAL A 20 -27.33 8.52 0.76
CA VAL A 20 -26.60 7.77 1.78
C VAL A 20 -25.54 6.86 1.15
N ALA A 21 -25.84 6.24 0.01
CA ALA A 21 -24.86 5.41 -0.71
C ALA A 21 -23.68 6.23 -1.22
N LEU A 22 -23.87 7.46 -1.69
CA LEU A 22 -22.81 8.36 -2.13
C LEU A 22 -21.91 8.83 -0.99
N LEU A 23 -22.47 9.06 0.21
CA LEU A 23 -21.71 9.42 1.40
C LEU A 23 -20.86 8.25 1.93
N ALA A 24 -21.37 7.03 1.88
CA ALA A 24 -20.63 5.83 2.28
C ALA A 24 -19.40 5.58 1.38
N GLY A 25 -19.48 5.87 0.07
CA GLY A 25 -18.38 5.75 -0.87
C GLY A 25 -17.21 6.70 -0.61
N ARG A 26 -17.44 7.84 0.05
CA ARG A 26 -16.39 8.80 0.41
C ARG A 26 -15.59 8.44 1.67
N LEU A 27 -16.11 7.55 2.52
CA LEU A 27 -15.47 7.15 3.77
C LEU A 27 -14.34 6.12 3.57
N VAL A 28 -14.15 5.62 2.35
CA VAL A 28 -13.13 4.61 2.00
C VAL A 28 -11.81 5.25 1.51
N GLU A 29 -11.78 6.59 1.36
CA GLU A 29 -10.61 7.34 0.88
C GLU A 29 -9.68 7.71 2.03
N GLY A 30 -8.80 6.83 2.47
CA GLY A 30 -7.86 7.15 3.54
C GLY A 30 -6.80 6.07 3.78
N HIS A 31 -7.01 4.89 3.21
CA HIS A 31 -6.05 3.81 3.35
C HIS A 31 -4.91 3.94 2.34
N ALA A 32 -3.69 3.70 2.82
CA ALA A 32 -2.53 3.61 1.93
C ALA A 32 -2.61 2.31 1.14
N VAL A 33 -2.65 2.42 -0.19
CA VAL A 33 -2.64 1.29 -1.11
C VAL A 33 -1.34 1.34 -1.89
N LEU A 34 -0.64 0.21 -1.94
CA LEU A 34 0.59 0.08 -2.70
C LEU A 34 0.26 0.10 -4.19
N LYS A 35 0.86 1.04 -4.93
CA LYS A 35 0.64 1.22 -6.38
C LYS A 35 1.73 0.61 -7.23
N GLU A 36 2.99 0.85 -6.87
CA GLU A 36 4.15 0.41 -7.63
C GLU A 36 5.25 -0.03 -6.67
N THR A 37 6.00 -1.06 -7.06
CA THR A 37 7.16 -1.53 -6.33
C THR A 37 8.35 -1.76 -7.26
N SER A 38 9.54 -1.48 -6.75
CA SER A 38 10.78 -1.92 -7.36
C SER A 38 11.66 -2.50 -6.24
N PRO A 39 12.06 -3.76 -6.33
CA PRO A 39 11.73 -4.75 -7.36
C PRO A 39 10.23 -5.04 -7.45
N ALA A 40 9.77 -5.38 -8.64
CA ALA A 40 8.39 -5.82 -8.83
C ALA A 40 8.17 -7.19 -8.15
N ALA A 41 6.94 -7.44 -7.68
CA ALA A 41 6.62 -8.71 -7.04
C ALA A 41 6.92 -9.89 -7.98
N ASN A 42 7.56 -10.92 -7.43
CA ASN A 42 7.97 -12.14 -8.13
C ASN A 42 8.98 -11.92 -9.26
N SER A 43 9.66 -10.78 -9.29
CA SER A 43 10.72 -10.50 -10.27
C SER A 43 12.06 -11.08 -9.85
N THR A 44 12.95 -11.19 -10.81
CA THR A 44 14.37 -11.57 -10.60
C THR A 44 15.24 -10.39 -10.95
N VAL A 45 16.11 -10.01 -10.03
CA VAL A 45 16.99 -8.84 -10.19
C VAL A 45 18.44 -9.23 -9.98
N ALA A 46 19.34 -8.40 -10.47
CA ALA A 46 20.76 -8.55 -10.24
C ALA A 46 21.15 -7.97 -8.87
N GLY A 47 22.01 -8.67 -8.14
CA GLY A 47 22.64 -8.18 -6.93
C GLY A 47 24.09 -7.79 -7.17
N PRO A 48 24.87 -7.56 -6.08
CA PRO A 48 24.49 -7.70 -4.67
C PRO A 48 23.67 -6.55 -4.10
N ASP A 49 23.67 -5.38 -4.72
CA ASP A 49 22.96 -4.20 -4.22
C ASP A 49 21.67 -4.02 -4.98
N VAL A 50 20.57 -3.85 -4.24
CA VAL A 50 19.22 -3.73 -4.81
C VAL A 50 18.58 -2.47 -4.28
N ALA A 51 18.23 -1.54 -5.18
CA ALA A 51 17.45 -0.36 -4.85
C ALA A 51 15.99 -0.74 -4.62
N ILE A 52 15.39 -0.21 -3.56
CA ILE A 52 14.02 -0.55 -3.16
C ILE A 52 13.19 0.73 -3.18
N GLN A 53 12.05 0.66 -3.83
CA GLN A 53 11.09 1.76 -3.88
C GLN A 53 9.66 1.21 -3.83
N LEU A 54 8.87 1.73 -2.89
CA LEU A 54 7.46 1.41 -2.74
C LEU A 54 6.65 2.70 -2.86
N LYS A 55 5.79 2.78 -3.86
CA LYS A 55 4.92 3.94 -4.09
C LYS A 55 3.48 3.62 -3.71
N PHE A 56 2.88 4.52 -2.93
CA PHE A 56 1.52 4.40 -2.42
C PHE A 56 0.59 5.42 -3.10
N ASN A 57 -0.73 5.21 -2.96
CA ASN A 57 -1.75 6.10 -3.53
C ASN A 57 -1.99 7.37 -2.70
N SER A 58 -1.40 7.46 -1.51
CA SER A 58 -1.56 8.58 -0.60
C SER A 58 -0.26 8.85 0.15
N ARG A 59 -0.24 9.98 0.86
CA ARG A 59 0.88 10.29 1.75
C ARG A 59 0.99 9.23 2.85
N ILE A 60 2.21 8.93 3.24
CA ILE A 60 2.54 8.06 4.36
C ILE A 60 3.47 8.81 5.30
N ASP A 61 3.56 8.35 6.54
CA ASP A 61 4.52 8.92 7.51
C ASP A 61 5.80 8.08 7.48
N PRO A 62 6.90 8.58 6.83
CA PRO A 62 8.12 7.79 6.73
C PRO A 62 8.82 7.57 8.07
N SER A 63 8.62 8.44 9.06
CA SER A 63 9.21 8.25 10.39
C SER A 63 8.52 7.15 11.20
N ARG A 64 7.28 6.81 10.86
CA ARG A 64 6.51 5.72 11.47
C ARG A 64 6.29 4.53 10.55
N SER A 65 6.93 4.54 9.40
CA SER A 65 6.91 3.43 8.44
C SER A 65 8.16 2.58 8.61
N LYS A 66 8.04 1.29 8.32
CA LYS A 66 9.11 0.33 8.51
C LYS A 66 9.28 -0.54 7.28
N LEU A 67 10.52 -0.85 6.98
CA LEU A 67 10.91 -1.82 5.97
C LEU A 67 11.88 -2.81 6.60
N GLN A 68 11.71 -4.08 6.28
CA GLN A 68 12.68 -5.12 6.59
C GLN A 68 12.73 -6.15 5.46
N LEU A 69 13.84 -6.84 5.38
CA LEU A 69 14.05 -7.87 4.39
C LEU A 69 14.01 -9.23 5.06
N LEU A 70 13.15 -10.12 4.58
CA LEU A 70 13.19 -11.53 4.93
C LEU A 70 14.20 -12.21 4.01
N LEU A 71 15.22 -12.81 4.59
CA LEU A 71 16.32 -13.46 3.88
C LEU A 71 15.97 -14.94 3.55
N PRO A 72 16.72 -15.57 2.63
CA PRO A 72 16.45 -16.98 2.28
C PRO A 72 16.53 -17.97 3.44
N ASP A 73 17.27 -17.65 4.50
CA ASP A 73 17.38 -18.48 5.72
C ASP A 73 16.27 -18.21 6.75
N ASN A 74 15.24 -17.42 6.38
CA ASN A 74 14.13 -16.98 7.23
C ASN A 74 14.49 -16.02 8.36
N THR A 75 15.70 -15.47 8.37
CA THR A 75 16.04 -14.36 9.25
C THR A 75 15.60 -13.03 8.62
N THR A 76 15.48 -11.98 9.42
CA THR A 76 15.10 -10.65 8.98
C THR A 76 16.23 -9.66 9.18
N ALA A 77 16.35 -8.71 8.26
CA ALA A 77 17.29 -7.59 8.36
C ALA A 77 16.51 -6.28 8.20
N PRO A 78 16.70 -5.31 9.11
CA PRO A 78 16.04 -4.01 8.97
C PRO A 78 16.60 -3.26 7.76
N LEU A 79 15.73 -2.50 7.09
CA LEU A 79 16.11 -1.61 6.00
C LEU A 79 15.91 -0.17 6.43
N ALA A 80 16.87 0.69 6.15
CA ALA A 80 16.78 2.11 6.46
C ALA A 80 15.83 2.78 5.48
N VAL A 81 14.86 3.55 5.99
CA VAL A 81 13.94 4.33 5.16
C VAL A 81 14.52 5.72 4.94
N ASP A 82 14.61 6.14 3.67
CA ASP A 82 15.01 7.49 3.32
C ASP A 82 13.89 8.47 3.68
N LYS A 83 14.12 9.33 4.67
CA LYS A 83 13.15 10.32 5.14
C LYS A 83 12.99 11.53 4.22
N LYS A 84 13.85 11.67 3.21
CA LYS A 84 13.83 12.76 2.23
C LYS A 84 13.13 12.39 0.93
N ALA A 85 12.62 11.17 0.82
CA ALA A 85 11.86 10.74 -0.35
C ALA A 85 10.52 11.47 -0.45
N SER A 86 9.85 11.32 -1.59
CA SER A 86 8.51 11.88 -1.81
C SER A 86 7.54 11.39 -0.72
N PRO A 87 6.53 12.20 -0.33
CA PRO A 87 5.65 11.86 0.78
C PRO A 87 4.81 10.59 0.60
N ASP A 88 4.68 10.09 -0.63
CA ASP A 88 3.92 8.89 -0.97
C ASP A 88 4.81 7.67 -1.23
N THR A 89 6.12 7.76 -0.95
CA THR A 89 7.09 6.77 -1.39
C THR A 89 8.02 6.37 -0.25
N LEU A 90 8.23 5.07 -0.06
CA LEU A 90 9.33 4.54 0.75
C LEU A 90 10.51 4.19 -0.16
N VAL A 91 11.67 4.67 0.19
CA VAL A 91 12.93 4.40 -0.52
C VAL A 91 13.93 3.80 0.44
N SER A 92 14.59 2.74 0.00
CA SER A 92 15.65 2.08 0.74
C SER A 92 16.64 1.41 -0.22
N LYS A 93 17.65 0.80 0.34
CA LYS A 93 18.65 0.03 -0.42
C LYS A 93 19.09 -1.17 0.40
N ALA A 94 19.04 -2.36 -0.19
CA ALA A 94 19.63 -3.56 0.38
C ALA A 94 21.00 -3.78 -0.26
N THR A 95 21.99 -4.11 0.55
CA THR A 95 23.37 -4.29 0.08
C THR A 95 23.90 -5.66 0.44
N GLY A 96 24.84 -6.16 -0.36
CA GLY A 96 25.52 -7.42 -0.08
C GLY A 96 24.63 -8.66 -0.16
N LEU A 97 23.57 -8.62 -0.97
CA LEU A 97 22.65 -9.74 -1.09
C LEU A 97 23.26 -10.89 -1.90
N LYS A 98 23.21 -12.08 -1.34
CA LYS A 98 23.56 -13.31 -2.04
C LYS A 98 22.41 -13.75 -2.95
N PRO A 99 22.70 -14.57 -3.99
CA PRO A 99 21.60 -15.14 -4.79
C PRO A 99 20.62 -15.93 -3.92
N GLY A 100 19.33 -15.77 -4.19
CA GLY A 100 18.30 -16.46 -3.44
C GLY A 100 16.96 -15.71 -3.45
N ALA A 101 16.00 -16.25 -2.72
CA ALA A 101 14.65 -15.74 -2.60
C ALA A 101 14.50 -14.85 -1.36
N TYR A 102 13.99 -13.66 -1.56
CA TYR A 102 13.79 -12.64 -0.52
C TYR A 102 12.35 -12.15 -0.50
N LYS A 103 11.94 -11.54 0.61
CA LYS A 103 10.69 -10.78 0.69
C LYS A 103 10.93 -9.44 1.35
N ILE A 104 10.44 -8.37 0.73
CA ILE A 104 10.36 -7.05 1.37
C ILE A 104 9.11 -7.04 2.22
N GLN A 105 9.26 -6.91 3.54
CA GLN A 105 8.16 -6.75 4.47
C GLN A 105 8.04 -5.27 4.80
N TRP A 106 6.85 -4.70 4.58
CA TRP A 106 6.63 -3.28 4.78
C TRP A 106 5.45 -3.02 5.69
N GLN A 107 5.52 -1.89 6.40
CA GLN A 107 4.47 -1.37 7.24
C GLN A 107 4.44 0.14 7.11
N VAL A 108 3.28 0.70 6.81
CA VAL A 108 3.09 2.14 6.67
C VAL A 108 1.96 2.64 7.55
N LEU A 109 2.09 3.88 8.01
CA LEU A 109 1.05 4.62 8.70
C LEU A 109 0.43 5.59 7.69
N ALA A 110 -0.87 5.43 7.43
CA ALA A 110 -1.63 6.32 6.55
C ALA A 110 -2.10 7.57 7.29
N PRO A 111 -2.49 8.67 6.57
CA PRO A 111 -2.95 9.90 7.20
C PRO A 111 -4.17 9.72 8.10
N ASP A 112 -5.00 8.72 7.84
CA ASP A 112 -6.17 8.40 8.66
C ASP A 112 -5.83 7.66 9.97
N GLY A 113 -4.55 7.41 10.24
CA GLY A 113 -4.08 6.69 11.42
C GLY A 113 -4.07 5.18 11.32
N HIS A 114 -4.49 4.62 10.18
CA HIS A 114 -4.46 3.17 9.97
C HIS A 114 -3.08 2.68 9.55
N ILE A 115 -2.70 1.51 10.06
CA ILE A 115 -1.48 0.82 9.68
C ILE A 115 -1.81 -0.22 8.62
N THR A 116 -1.05 -0.20 7.52
CA THR A 116 -1.14 -1.20 6.45
C THR A 116 0.18 -1.93 6.34
N ARG A 117 0.12 -3.24 6.10
CA ARG A 117 1.29 -4.12 5.98
C ARG A 117 1.19 -4.98 4.73
N GLY A 118 2.35 -5.39 4.23
CA GLY A 118 2.41 -6.30 3.10
C GLY A 118 3.79 -6.90 2.91
N GLU A 119 3.88 -7.78 1.92
CA GLU A 119 5.11 -8.45 1.53
C GLU A 119 5.27 -8.41 0.01
N ILE A 120 6.51 -8.27 -0.43
CA ILE A 120 6.87 -8.26 -1.86
C ILE A 120 7.98 -9.29 -2.06
N PRO A 121 7.68 -10.46 -2.64
CA PRO A 121 8.70 -11.46 -2.93
C PRO A 121 9.49 -11.07 -4.20
N PHE A 122 10.79 -11.31 -4.17
CA PHE A 122 11.67 -11.17 -5.33
C PHE A 122 12.86 -12.13 -5.19
N THR A 123 13.57 -12.33 -6.28
CA THR A 123 14.73 -13.22 -6.34
C THR A 123 15.95 -12.42 -6.78
N VAL A 124 17.08 -12.65 -6.12
CA VAL A 124 18.38 -12.17 -6.57
C VAL A 124 19.04 -13.31 -7.35
N LYS A 125 19.38 -13.05 -8.62
CA LYS A 125 20.00 -14.07 -9.47
C LYS A 125 21.48 -14.24 -9.17
N GLY A 126 21.99 -15.45 -9.41
CA GLY A 126 23.40 -15.73 -9.41
C GLY A 126 24.16 -14.99 -10.49
N SER A 127 25.40 -14.66 -10.24
CA SER A 127 26.33 -14.08 -11.22
C SER A 127 26.79 -15.09 -12.25
#